data_02703849b7e9b2f4dc3597b15a7f28f1
#
_entry.id   02703849b7e9b2f4dc3597b15a7f28f1
#
_cell.length_a   1.000
_cell.length_b   1.000
_cell.length_c   1.000
_cell.angle_alpha   90.00
_cell.angle_beta   90.00
_cell.angle_gamma   90.00
#
_symmetry.space_group_name_H-M   'P 1'
#
loop_
_entity.id
_entity.type
_entity.pdbx_description
1 polymer ?
#
loop_
_entity_poly.entity_id
_entity_poly.type
_entity_poly.pdbx_seq_one_letter_code
_entity_poly.pdbx_strand_id
1 'polypeptide(L)'
;MTAVLLVEDDADTREVVSLLLEEEGYQTAVAADGQQAIEYLSACTELPCLVLLDLLMPRVSGVAVLRWMRTQPRLAKVPVAVISARPQASGAQVAAAFRDHVIGVLQKPFDIDRVLTLLEEHCGEAEAKVDPEPEPEQPAA
;
A
#
# COMPACT_ATOMS: atom_id res chain seq x y z
N MET A 1 -7.27 6.13 -12.55
CA MET A 1 -6.96 4.97 -11.74
C MET A 1 -6.20 5.34 -10.50
N THR A 2 -6.62 4.84 -9.37
CA THR A 2 -5.96 5.16 -8.12
C THR A 2 -4.75 4.25 -7.89
N ALA A 3 -3.80 4.71 -7.12
CA ALA A 3 -2.56 4.00 -6.88
C ALA A 3 -2.58 3.31 -5.52
N VAL A 4 -1.74 2.30 -5.38
CA VAL A 4 -1.38 1.74 -4.09
C VAL A 4 -0.27 2.60 -3.51
N LEU A 5 -0.39 2.99 -2.27
CA LEU A 5 0.69 3.71 -1.59
C LEU A 5 1.47 2.72 -0.73
N LEU A 6 2.75 2.56 -1.03
CA LEU A 6 3.64 1.70 -0.24
C LEU A 6 4.52 2.58 0.63
N VAL A 7 4.40 2.42 1.95
CA VAL A 7 5.20 3.17 2.92
C VAL A 7 6.16 2.21 3.58
N GLU A 8 7.43 2.29 3.22
CA GLU A 8 8.47 1.35 3.65
C GLU A 8 9.80 2.08 3.71
N ASP A 9 10.49 2.03 4.84
CA ASP A 9 11.74 2.76 5.00
C ASP A 9 12.95 2.02 4.43
N ASP A 10 12.88 0.71 4.28
CA ASP A 10 13.98 -0.03 3.69
C ASP A 10 13.96 0.13 2.16
N ALA A 11 15.00 0.73 1.61
CA ALA A 11 15.04 1.08 0.19
C ALA A 11 14.96 -0.16 -0.71
N ASP A 12 15.64 -1.23 -0.34
CA ASP A 12 15.63 -2.44 -1.16
C ASP A 12 14.27 -3.11 -1.16
N THR A 13 13.65 -3.21 0.01
CA THR A 13 12.31 -3.77 0.12
C THR A 13 11.31 -2.93 -0.66
N ARG A 14 11.41 -1.61 -0.53
CA ARG A 14 10.51 -0.70 -1.22
C ARG A 14 10.62 -0.86 -2.73
N GLU A 15 11.84 -0.97 -3.23
CA GLU A 15 12.06 -1.13 -4.66
C GLU A 15 11.53 -2.46 -5.18
N VAL A 16 11.85 -3.55 -4.48
CA VAL A 16 11.41 -4.87 -4.90
C VAL A 16 9.89 -4.99 -4.88
N VAL A 17 9.26 -4.53 -3.81
CA VAL A 17 7.80 -4.65 -3.71
C VAL A 17 7.12 -3.78 -4.76
N SER A 18 7.60 -2.54 -4.97
CA SER A 18 6.97 -1.69 -5.96
C SER A 18 7.11 -2.27 -7.37
N LEU A 19 8.26 -2.86 -7.69
CA LEU A 19 8.44 -3.51 -8.99
C LEU A 19 7.48 -4.69 -9.16
N LEU A 20 7.32 -5.51 -8.13
CA LEU A 20 6.40 -6.64 -8.21
C LEU A 20 4.96 -6.19 -8.40
N LEU A 21 4.55 -5.13 -7.71
CA LEU A 21 3.20 -4.60 -7.86
C LEU A 21 2.98 -4.02 -9.25
N GLU A 22 3.97 -3.34 -9.78
CA GLU A 22 3.87 -2.78 -11.12
C GLU A 22 3.83 -3.86 -12.19
N GLU A 23 4.59 -4.94 -12.00
CA GLU A 23 4.52 -6.07 -12.91
C GLU A 23 3.16 -6.73 -12.91
N GLU A 24 2.46 -6.67 -11.78
CA GLU A 24 1.11 -7.20 -11.69
C GLU A 24 0.06 -6.22 -12.18
N GLY A 25 0.47 -5.05 -12.64
CA GLY A 25 -0.42 -4.09 -13.27
C GLY A 25 -0.99 -3.03 -12.35
N TYR A 26 -0.43 -2.86 -11.16
CA TYR A 26 -0.90 -1.85 -10.23
C TYR A 26 -0.02 -0.62 -10.26
N GLN A 27 -0.65 0.55 -10.32
CA GLN A 27 0.07 1.81 -10.15
C GLN A 27 0.52 1.92 -8.70
N THR A 28 1.79 2.21 -8.47
CA THR A 28 2.35 2.23 -7.12
C THR A 28 3.03 3.57 -6.86
N ALA A 29 2.63 4.23 -5.79
CA ALA A 29 3.33 5.37 -5.24
C ALA A 29 4.10 4.89 -4.03
N VAL A 30 5.26 5.48 -3.75
CA VAL A 30 6.09 5.04 -2.63
C VAL A 30 6.40 6.19 -1.70
N ALA A 31 6.55 5.88 -0.43
CA ALA A 31 7.01 6.83 0.59
C ALA A 31 8.06 6.13 1.43
N ALA A 32 9.15 6.82 1.72
CA ALA A 32 10.27 6.21 2.45
C ALA A 32 10.12 6.32 3.96
N ASP A 33 9.19 7.13 4.43
CA ASP A 33 8.94 7.27 5.87
C ASP A 33 7.53 7.82 6.07
N GLY A 34 7.15 7.97 7.34
CA GLY A 34 5.82 8.45 7.66
C GLY A 34 5.56 9.88 7.24
N GLN A 35 6.60 10.73 7.27
CA GLN A 35 6.44 12.10 6.84
C GLN A 35 6.12 12.18 5.34
N GLN A 36 6.83 11.42 4.52
CA GLN A 36 6.54 11.37 3.10
C GLN A 36 5.14 10.83 2.83
N ALA A 37 4.70 9.84 3.62
CA ALA A 37 3.35 9.31 3.47
C ALA A 37 2.31 10.39 3.75
N ILE A 38 2.50 11.16 4.81
CA ILE A 38 1.59 12.25 5.15
C ILE A 38 1.57 13.30 4.04
N GLU A 39 2.75 13.64 3.53
CA GLU A 39 2.85 14.61 2.44
C GLU A 39 2.13 14.12 1.19
N TYR A 40 2.30 12.87 0.85
CA TYR A 40 1.62 12.29 -0.31
C TYR A 40 0.11 12.33 -0.13
N LEU A 41 -0.36 11.88 1.02
CA LEU A 41 -1.80 11.81 1.28
C LEU A 41 -2.43 13.19 1.39
N SER A 42 -1.66 14.19 1.82
CA SER A 42 -2.15 15.57 1.90
C SER A 42 -2.31 16.19 0.52
N ALA A 43 -1.43 15.82 -0.41
CA ALA A 43 -1.35 16.47 -1.71
C ALA A 43 -2.07 15.73 -2.83
N CYS A 44 -2.36 14.45 -2.66
CA CYS A 44 -2.91 13.65 -3.76
C CYS A 44 -4.33 14.10 -4.09
N THR A 45 -4.64 14.18 -5.38
CA THR A 45 -5.98 14.50 -5.83
C THR A 45 -6.87 13.27 -5.85
N GLU A 46 -6.29 12.12 -6.21
CA GLU A 46 -6.99 10.84 -6.13
C GLU A 46 -6.45 10.07 -4.95
N LEU A 47 -7.34 9.58 -4.11
CA LEU A 47 -6.94 8.81 -2.93
C LEU A 47 -6.43 7.43 -3.36
N PRO A 48 -5.43 6.89 -2.66
CA PRO A 48 -5.00 5.53 -2.96
C PRO A 48 -6.10 4.54 -2.62
N CYS A 49 -6.13 3.44 -3.37
CA CYS A 49 -7.11 2.39 -3.11
C CYS A 49 -6.68 1.50 -1.94
N LEU A 50 -5.41 1.51 -1.61
CA LEU A 50 -4.88 0.75 -0.47
C LEU A 50 -3.55 1.37 -0.06
N VAL A 51 -3.31 1.45 1.24
CA VAL A 51 -2.02 1.88 1.80
C VAL A 51 -1.38 0.67 2.45
N LEU A 52 -0.16 0.33 2.02
CA LEU A 52 0.64 -0.70 2.67
C LEU A 52 1.61 0.05 3.59
N LEU A 53 1.44 -0.11 4.89
CA LEU A 53 2.08 0.76 5.87
C LEU A 53 2.94 -0.03 6.84
N ASP A 54 4.26 0.17 6.77
CA ASP A 54 5.19 -0.40 7.74
C ASP A 54 5.00 0.30 9.09
N LEU A 55 4.86 -0.46 10.15
CA LEU A 55 4.66 0.12 11.46
C LEU A 55 5.95 0.65 12.08
N LEU A 56 7.09 -0.02 11.79
CA LEU A 56 8.35 0.35 12.41
C LEU A 56 9.18 1.18 11.45
N MET A 57 9.13 2.47 11.58
CA MET A 57 9.93 3.38 10.78
C MET A 57 10.52 4.45 11.69
N PRO A 58 11.71 4.99 11.35
CA PRO A 58 12.29 6.06 12.16
C PRO A 58 11.48 7.35 12.04
N ARG A 59 11.59 8.19 13.03
CA ARG A 59 10.95 9.51 13.12
C ARG A 59 9.45 9.40 13.16
N VAL A 60 8.76 9.42 12.02
CA VAL A 60 7.30 9.32 12.01
C VAL A 60 6.92 7.87 11.74
N SER A 61 6.42 7.20 12.77
CA SER A 61 6.10 5.78 12.70
C SER A 61 4.79 5.54 11.94
N GLY A 62 4.52 4.27 11.63
CA GLY A 62 3.26 3.91 11.01
C GLY A 62 2.07 4.25 11.88
N VAL A 63 2.21 4.10 13.21
CA VAL A 63 1.12 4.47 14.13
C VAL A 63 0.85 5.96 14.05
N ALA A 64 1.89 6.78 13.94
CA ALA A 64 1.71 8.22 13.83
C ALA A 64 0.98 8.58 12.54
N VAL A 65 1.27 7.89 11.44
CA VAL A 65 0.55 8.09 10.18
C VAL A 65 -0.93 7.75 10.36
N LEU A 66 -1.23 6.63 11.02
CA LEU A 66 -2.62 6.23 11.26
C LEU A 66 -3.36 7.23 12.13
N ARG A 67 -2.71 7.75 13.17
CA ARG A 67 -3.32 8.78 14.01
C ARG A 67 -3.66 10.01 13.20
N TRP A 68 -2.74 10.42 12.35
CA TRP A 68 -2.98 11.59 11.50
C TRP A 68 -4.12 11.33 10.51
N MET A 69 -4.13 10.15 9.87
CA MET A 69 -5.19 9.81 8.92
C MET A 69 -6.56 9.87 9.58
N ARG A 70 -6.65 9.45 10.82
CA ARG A 70 -7.91 9.46 11.56
C ARG A 70 -8.48 10.87 11.70
N THR A 71 -7.62 11.88 11.69
CA THR A 71 -8.06 13.27 11.82
C THR A 71 -8.47 13.91 10.50
N GLN A 72 -8.30 13.19 9.38
CA GLN A 72 -8.54 13.73 8.04
C GLN A 72 -9.83 13.15 7.46
N PRO A 73 -10.92 13.94 7.41
CA PRO A 73 -12.20 13.39 6.94
C PRO A 73 -12.14 12.82 5.54
N ARG A 74 -11.34 13.41 4.65
CA ARG A 74 -11.26 12.93 3.27
C ARG A 74 -10.60 11.55 3.18
N LEU A 75 -9.87 11.14 4.22
CA LEU A 75 -9.18 9.85 4.23
C LEU A 75 -9.96 8.78 4.98
N ALA A 76 -11.20 9.07 5.41
CA ALA A 76 -11.94 8.19 6.31
C ALA A 76 -12.14 6.79 5.77
N LYS A 77 -12.19 6.64 4.45
CA LYS A 77 -12.46 5.33 3.83
C LYS A 77 -11.25 4.72 3.15
N VAL A 78 -10.07 5.29 3.31
CA VAL A 78 -8.87 4.73 2.72
C VAL A 78 -8.44 3.52 3.52
N PRO A 79 -8.39 2.33 2.92
CA PRO A 79 -8.01 1.13 3.67
C PRO A 79 -6.51 1.04 3.82
N VAL A 80 -6.07 0.51 4.96
CA VAL A 80 -4.65 0.36 5.29
C VAL A 80 -4.38 -1.08 5.66
N ALA A 81 -3.38 -1.69 5.03
CA ALA A 81 -2.83 -2.97 5.49
C ALA A 81 -1.52 -2.66 6.19
N VAL A 82 -1.44 -2.97 7.48
CA VAL A 82 -0.21 -2.68 8.23
C VAL A 82 0.77 -3.84 8.07
N ILE A 83 2.05 -3.51 8.06
CA ILE A 83 3.13 -4.47 7.87
C ILE A 83 3.91 -4.52 9.17
N SER A 84 4.11 -5.73 9.71
CA SER A 84 4.74 -5.87 11.01
C SER A 84 5.57 -7.14 11.04
N ALA A 85 6.73 -7.07 11.71
CA ALA A 85 7.52 -8.26 12.00
C ALA A 85 6.86 -9.10 13.10
N ARG A 86 5.91 -8.51 13.83
CA ARG A 86 5.19 -9.19 14.92
C ARG A 86 3.68 -9.04 14.73
N PRO A 87 3.10 -9.74 13.75
CA PRO A 87 1.69 -9.52 13.41
C PRO A 87 0.72 -9.88 14.51
N GLN A 88 1.09 -10.83 15.40
CA GLN A 88 0.20 -11.25 16.48
C GLN A 88 0.36 -10.43 17.76
N ALA A 89 1.33 -9.53 17.79
CA ALA A 89 1.54 -8.63 18.91
C ALA A 89 1.23 -7.21 18.48
N SER A 90 2.26 -6.45 18.06
CA SER A 90 2.06 -5.05 17.72
C SER A 90 1.13 -4.86 16.54
N GLY A 91 1.21 -5.73 15.52
CA GLY A 91 0.32 -5.64 14.37
C GLY A 91 -1.14 -5.78 14.77
N ALA A 92 -1.46 -6.79 15.59
CA ALA A 92 -2.83 -7.02 16.03
C ALA A 92 -3.33 -5.88 16.92
N GLN A 93 -2.47 -5.35 17.77
CA GLN A 93 -2.84 -4.24 18.64
C GLN A 93 -3.19 -2.99 17.83
N VAL A 94 -2.38 -2.70 16.82
CA VAL A 94 -2.62 -1.53 15.96
C VAL A 94 -3.89 -1.73 15.14
N ALA A 95 -4.09 -2.93 14.60
CA ALA A 95 -5.29 -3.22 13.83
C ALA A 95 -6.55 -3.01 14.68
N ALA A 96 -6.52 -3.45 15.94
CA ALA A 96 -7.67 -3.26 16.84
C ALA A 96 -7.91 -1.80 17.17
N ALA A 97 -6.82 -1.04 17.38
CA ALA A 97 -6.94 0.37 17.76
C ALA A 97 -7.39 1.25 16.59
N PHE A 98 -7.08 0.86 15.35
CA PHE A 98 -7.38 1.68 14.17
C PHE A 98 -8.24 0.93 13.17
N ARG A 99 -9.21 0.17 13.67
CA ARG A 99 -9.99 -0.70 12.79
C ARG A 99 -10.84 0.04 11.77
N ASP A 100 -11.04 1.34 11.94
CA ASP A 100 -11.73 2.12 10.92
C ASP A 100 -10.93 2.19 9.63
N HIS A 101 -9.62 2.08 9.72
CA HIS A 101 -8.74 2.12 8.56
C HIS A 101 -8.05 0.80 8.28
N VAL A 102 -7.64 0.06 9.31
CA VAL A 102 -6.80 -1.12 9.13
C VAL A 102 -7.65 -2.32 8.76
N ILE A 103 -7.39 -2.86 7.56
CA ILE A 103 -8.17 -3.98 7.04
C ILE A 103 -7.40 -5.29 7.06
N GLY A 104 -6.14 -5.26 7.43
CA GLY A 104 -5.34 -6.47 7.52
C GLY A 104 -3.97 -6.20 8.08
N VAL A 105 -3.31 -7.28 8.50
CA VAL A 105 -1.95 -7.25 9.02
C VAL A 105 -1.11 -8.19 8.18
N LEU A 106 -0.02 -7.67 7.63
CA LEU A 106 0.92 -8.45 6.83
C LEU A 106 2.19 -8.66 7.61
N GLN A 107 2.73 -9.87 7.52
CA GLN A 107 3.95 -10.21 8.22
C GLN A 107 5.16 -9.91 7.35
N LYS A 108 6.24 -9.46 7.96
CA LYS A 108 7.54 -9.39 7.29
C LYS A 108 8.25 -10.71 7.47
N PRO A 109 8.91 -11.23 6.45
CA PRO A 109 8.95 -10.73 5.07
C PRO A 109 7.61 -10.89 4.37
N PHE A 110 7.39 -10.08 3.33
CA PHE A 110 6.12 -10.05 2.65
C PHE A 110 5.75 -11.37 2.01
N ASP A 111 4.47 -11.72 2.16
CA ASP A 111 3.85 -12.74 1.32
C ASP A 111 3.17 -12.00 0.17
N ILE A 112 3.77 -12.03 -1.00
CA ILE A 112 3.28 -11.26 -2.13
C ILE A 112 1.88 -11.71 -2.56
N ASP A 113 1.57 -13.00 -2.42
CA ASP A 113 0.25 -13.51 -2.79
C ASP A 113 -0.83 -12.89 -1.91
N ARG A 114 -0.54 -12.71 -0.63
CA ARG A 114 -1.50 -12.08 0.26
C ARG A 114 -1.68 -10.61 -0.07
N VAL A 115 -0.60 -9.93 -0.42
CA VAL A 115 -0.67 -8.53 -0.84
C VAL A 115 -1.55 -8.42 -2.09
N LEU A 116 -1.35 -9.30 -3.07
CA LEU A 116 -2.13 -9.27 -4.30
C LEU A 116 -3.60 -9.54 -4.04
N THR A 117 -3.92 -10.44 -3.11
CA THR A 117 -5.30 -10.68 -2.73
C THR A 117 -5.95 -9.42 -2.16
N LEU A 118 -5.26 -8.73 -1.27
CA LEU A 118 -5.79 -7.47 -0.71
C LEU A 118 -5.97 -6.42 -1.79
N LEU A 119 -5.05 -6.35 -2.74
CA LEU A 119 -5.16 -5.39 -3.84
C LEU A 119 -6.38 -5.68 -4.71
N GLU A 120 -6.63 -6.96 -5.00
CA GLU A 120 -7.81 -7.31 -5.77
C GLU A 120 -9.09 -6.93 -5.06
N GLU A 121 -9.12 -7.12 -3.74
CA GLU A 121 -10.30 -6.79 -2.94
C GLU A 121 -10.56 -5.29 -2.87
N HIS A 122 -9.52 -4.49 -2.81
CA HIS A 122 -9.66 -3.05 -2.54
C HIS A 122 -9.38 -2.17 -3.75
N CYS A 123 -8.60 -2.65 -4.70
CA CYS A 123 -8.22 -1.89 -5.88
C CYS A 123 -8.78 -2.45 -7.16
N GLY A 124 -9.44 -3.60 -7.09
CA GLY A 124 -9.95 -4.26 -8.28
C GLY A 124 -8.84 -4.95 -9.04
N GLU A 125 -9.18 -5.43 -10.22
CA GLU A 125 -8.21 -6.14 -11.03
C GLU A 125 -7.19 -5.19 -11.61
N ALA A 126 -5.97 -5.69 -11.77
CA ALA A 126 -4.90 -4.90 -12.31
C ALA A 126 -5.14 -4.59 -13.78
N GLU A 127 -5.04 -3.30 -14.11
CA GLU A 127 -5.37 -2.88 -15.46
C GLU A 127 -4.33 -3.24 -16.49
N ALA A 128 -3.07 -3.13 -16.12
CA ALA A 128 -2.02 -3.36 -17.09
C ALA A 128 -1.96 -4.79 -17.57
N LYS A 129 -2.48 -5.71 -16.79
CA LYS A 129 -2.49 -7.08 -17.21
C LYS A 129 -3.52 -7.35 -18.30
N VAL A 130 -4.46 -6.47 -18.39
CA VAL A 130 -5.45 -6.63 -19.39
C VAL A 130 -5.05 -6.21 -20.70
N ASP A 131 -4.17 -5.32 -20.85
CA ASP A 131 -3.85 -4.74 -22.01
C ASP A 131 -3.00 -5.38 -22.81
N PRO A 132 -3.04 -6.00 -23.37
CA PRO A 132 -2.03 -6.62 -24.10
C PRO A 132 -2.01 -6.16 -25.44
N GLU A 133 -1.96 -5.65 -25.31
CA GLU A 133 -1.66 -5.46 -26.14
C GLU A 133 -1.24 -5.68 -27.03
N PRO A 134 -1.51 -5.73 -27.51
CA PRO A 134 -1.20 -6.23 -28.20
C PRO A 134 -0.45 -6.17 -29.03
N GLU A 135 -0.30 -6.54 -28.88
CA GLU A 135 0.37 -6.67 -29.52
C GLU A 135 0.57 -6.78 -30.54
N PRO A 136 0.66 -6.49 -30.73
CA PRO A 136 0.76 -6.54 -31.62
C PRO A 136 0.99 -6.76 -32.55
N GLU A 137 0.77 -6.92 -32.50
CA GLU A 137 0.91 -7.05 -33.31
C GLU A 137 1.45 -7.26 -34.15
N GLN A 138 1.48 -7.59 -34.03
CA GLN A 138 1.95 -7.87 -34.73
C GLN A 138 2.11 -7.99 -35.86
N PRO A 139 2.45 -7.83 -36.00
CA PRO A 139 2.54 -7.91 -37.07
C PRO A 139 2.70 -8.44 -37.93
N ALA A 140 2.58 -8.67 -37.98
CA ALA A 140 2.74 -9.27 -38.62
C ALA A 140 3.18 -9.45 -39.46
N ALA A 141 3.25 -9.83 -39.64
CA ALA A 141 3.68 -10.17 -40.39
C ALA A 141 3.77 -10.18 -41.08
#